data_ecb8ccaca3b1fa0b88fb2f5c050941f9
#
_entry.id   ecb8ccaca3b1fa0b88fb2f5c050941f9
#
_cell.length_a   1.000
_cell.length_b   1.000
_cell.length_c   1.000
_cell.angle_alpha   90.00
_cell.angle_beta   90.00
_cell.angle_gamma   90.00
#
_symmetry.space_group_name_H-M   'P 1'
#
loop_
_entity.id
_entity.type
_entity.pdbx_description
1 polymer ?
#
loop_
_entity_poly.entity_id
_entity_poly.type
_entity_poly.pdbx_seq_one_letter_code
_entity_poly.pdbx_strand_id
1 'polypeptide(L)'
;MPHVGYRIIGTIKEVKGICNAGHKVGDKMELDGHDTGGLCGFFYHDIFPYLIMLQFGGSFPDTWSDNPDVVQWECPDRTNTVKIELRRIRE
;
A
#
# COMPACT_ATOMS: atom_id res chain seq x y z
N MET A 1 -5.31 -18.41 9.06
CA MET A 1 -6.51 -17.56 9.23
C MET A 1 -7.19 -17.36 7.89
N PRO A 2 -8.51 -17.46 7.83
CA PRO A 2 -9.21 -17.19 6.57
C PRO A 2 -8.96 -15.75 6.14
N HIS A 3 -8.70 -15.57 4.87
CA HIS A 3 -8.51 -14.24 4.30
C HIS A 3 -9.88 -13.58 4.06
N VAL A 4 -9.99 -12.29 4.36
CA VAL A 4 -11.21 -11.51 4.14
C VAL A 4 -10.99 -10.56 2.97
N GLY A 5 -11.84 -10.65 1.96
CA GLY A 5 -11.76 -9.79 0.79
C GLY A 5 -10.63 -10.17 -0.17
N TYR A 6 -10.18 -9.21 -0.97
CA TYR A 6 -9.11 -9.41 -1.93
C TYR A 6 -7.74 -9.34 -1.27
N ARG A 7 -6.77 -10.08 -1.81
CA ARG A 7 -5.38 -9.96 -1.41
C ARG A 7 -4.79 -8.67 -1.99
N ILE A 8 -3.99 -7.99 -1.19
CA ILE A 8 -3.34 -6.73 -1.59
C ILE A 8 -1.84 -6.89 -1.46
N ILE A 9 -1.13 -6.64 -2.55
CA ILE A 9 0.34 -6.65 -2.56
C ILE A 9 0.84 -5.21 -2.62
N GLY A 10 1.65 -4.84 -1.63
CA GLY A 10 2.36 -3.57 -1.63
C GLY A 10 3.75 -3.73 -2.22
N THR A 11 4.14 -2.83 -3.09
CA THR A 11 5.49 -2.80 -3.66
C THR A 11 6.07 -1.41 -3.43
N ILE A 12 7.27 -1.36 -2.85
CA ILE A 12 7.98 -0.09 -2.65
C ILE A 12 8.53 0.36 -4.00
N LYS A 13 8.07 1.50 -4.49
CA LYS A 13 8.41 2.03 -5.81
C LYS A 13 9.51 3.06 -5.80
N GLU A 14 9.60 3.83 -4.73
CA GLU A 14 10.58 4.90 -4.62
C GLU A 14 10.90 5.15 -3.15
N VAL A 15 12.17 5.42 -2.86
CA VAL A 15 12.63 5.87 -1.55
C VAL A 15 13.46 7.12 -1.75
N LYS A 16 12.97 8.24 -1.24
CA LYS A 16 13.69 9.52 -1.27
C LYS A 16 14.40 9.66 0.06
N GLY A 17 15.72 9.76 0.03
CA GLY A 17 16.53 9.81 1.24
C GLY A 17 16.71 8.42 1.88
N ILE A 18 16.66 8.34 3.19
CA ILE A 18 16.88 7.11 3.96
C ILE A 18 15.63 6.80 4.78
N CYS A 19 14.97 5.69 4.46
CA CYS A 19 13.81 5.23 5.22
C CYS A 19 14.26 4.71 6.59
N ASN A 20 13.74 5.30 7.67
CA ASN A 20 14.09 4.90 9.03
C ASN A 20 13.62 3.49 9.37
N ALA A 21 12.60 2.99 8.69
CA ALA A 21 12.10 1.63 8.85
C ALA A 21 12.86 0.62 7.98
N GLY A 22 13.77 1.09 7.12
CA GLY A 22 14.61 0.23 6.30
C GLY A 22 13.97 -0.28 5.01
N HIS A 23 12.89 0.31 4.56
CA HIS A 23 12.26 -0.10 3.29
C HIS A 23 13.14 0.27 2.10
N LYS A 24 13.14 -0.59 1.09
CA LYS A 24 13.95 -0.44 -0.12
C LYS A 24 13.08 -0.59 -1.35
N VAL A 25 13.48 0.09 -2.43
CA VAL A 25 12.82 -0.07 -3.73
C VAL A 25 12.81 -1.55 -4.13
N GLY A 26 11.64 -2.02 -4.55
CA GLY A 26 11.45 -3.41 -4.93
C GLY A 26 10.95 -4.32 -3.82
N ASP A 27 10.97 -3.86 -2.56
CA ASP A 27 10.39 -4.64 -1.46
C ASP A 27 8.91 -4.87 -1.72
N LYS A 28 8.46 -6.12 -1.53
CA LYS A 28 7.07 -6.53 -1.66
C LYS A 28 6.56 -7.10 -0.36
N MET A 29 5.29 -6.83 -0.08
CA MET A 29 4.65 -7.32 1.13
C MET A 29 3.17 -7.54 0.89
N GLU A 30 2.60 -8.52 1.54
CA GLU A 30 1.16 -8.71 1.52
C GLU A 30 0.56 -8.00 2.73
N LEU A 31 -0.40 -7.12 2.47
CA LEU A 31 -1.04 -6.29 3.48
C LEU A 31 -2.53 -6.60 3.55
N ASP A 32 -3.10 -6.53 4.74
CA ASP A 32 -4.55 -6.51 4.89
C ASP A 32 -4.95 -5.77 6.17
N GLY A 33 -6.24 -5.70 6.44
CA GLY A 33 -6.74 -4.99 7.61
C GLY A 33 -6.25 -5.54 8.94
N HIS A 34 -5.76 -6.79 8.97
CA HIS A 34 -5.26 -7.46 10.18
C HIS A 34 -3.74 -7.53 10.23
N ASP A 35 -3.05 -7.24 9.14
CA ASP A 35 -1.61 -7.50 9.02
C ASP A 35 -0.92 -6.40 8.21
N THR A 36 0.08 -5.77 8.83
CA THR A 36 0.87 -4.72 8.17
C THR A 36 1.82 -5.27 7.10
N GLY A 37 2.05 -6.58 7.08
CA GLY A 37 2.99 -7.21 6.15
C GLY A 37 4.43 -6.78 6.34
N GLY A 38 4.76 -6.19 7.48
CA GLY A 38 6.09 -5.62 7.75
C GLY A 38 6.24 -4.16 7.37
N LEU A 39 5.16 -3.53 6.88
CA LEU A 39 5.19 -2.10 6.58
C LEU A 39 5.29 -1.30 7.88
N CYS A 40 6.03 -0.18 7.82
CA CYS A 40 6.15 0.78 8.90
C CYS A 40 4.76 1.22 9.41
N GLY A 41 4.59 1.29 10.74
CA GLY A 41 3.30 1.63 11.33
C GLY A 41 2.78 3.02 10.93
N PHE A 42 3.65 4.00 10.78
CA PHE A 42 3.26 5.33 10.31
C PHE A 42 2.68 5.28 8.91
N PHE A 43 3.31 4.53 8.03
CA PHE A 43 2.85 4.40 6.65
C PHE A 43 1.57 3.57 6.58
N TYR A 44 1.51 2.48 7.33
CA TYR A 44 0.33 1.63 7.38
C TYR A 44 -0.89 2.42 7.86
N HIS A 45 -0.71 3.24 8.90
CA HIS A 45 -1.78 4.10 9.40
C HIS A 45 -2.30 5.03 8.31
N ASP A 46 -1.39 5.63 7.54
CA ASP A 46 -1.74 6.61 6.52
C ASP A 46 -2.46 5.99 5.33
N ILE A 47 -2.07 4.78 4.91
CA ILE A 47 -2.67 4.12 3.76
C ILE A 47 -3.87 3.25 4.11
N PHE A 48 -4.17 3.09 5.39
CA PHE A 48 -5.18 2.14 5.84
C PHE A 48 -6.54 2.32 5.14
N PRO A 49 -7.10 3.54 4.98
CA PRO A 49 -8.37 3.72 4.28
C PRO A 49 -8.34 3.19 2.84
N TYR A 50 -7.23 3.40 2.14
CA TYR A 50 -7.08 2.98 0.74
C TYR A 50 -6.85 1.48 0.63
N LEU A 51 -6.11 0.91 1.56
CA LEU A 51 -5.93 -0.53 1.68
C LEU A 51 -7.29 -1.22 1.85
N ILE A 52 -8.11 -0.72 2.78
CA ILE A 52 -9.43 -1.29 3.06
C ILE A 52 -10.36 -1.12 1.87
N MET A 53 -10.31 0.02 1.19
CA MET A 53 -11.07 0.24 -0.03
C MET A 53 -10.78 -0.85 -1.06
N LEU A 54 -9.51 -1.12 -1.33
CA LEU A 54 -9.11 -2.16 -2.29
C LEU A 54 -9.48 -3.54 -1.79
N GLN A 55 -9.26 -3.82 -0.53
CA GLN A 55 -9.51 -5.15 0.06
C GLN A 55 -10.98 -5.56 -0.09
N PHE A 56 -11.89 -4.62 0.03
CA PHE A 56 -13.33 -4.89 -0.03
C PHE A 56 -13.95 -4.56 -1.38
N GLY A 57 -13.15 -4.36 -2.42
CA GLY A 57 -13.62 -4.28 -3.79
C GLY A 57 -13.93 -2.88 -4.29
N GLY A 58 -13.62 -1.85 -3.50
CA GLY A 58 -13.80 -0.46 -3.91
C GLY A 58 -12.66 0.08 -4.76
N SER A 59 -12.83 1.28 -5.27
CA SER A 59 -11.80 1.96 -6.06
C SER A 59 -12.06 3.46 -6.09
N PHE A 60 -11.04 4.21 -6.49
CA PHE A 60 -11.23 5.62 -6.85
C PHE A 60 -12.02 5.72 -8.16
N PRO A 61 -12.66 6.87 -8.42
CA PRO A 61 -13.33 7.09 -9.71
C PRO A 61 -12.36 6.96 -10.89
N ASP A 62 -12.87 6.57 -12.05
CA ASP A 62 -12.08 6.43 -13.29
C ASP A 62 -11.33 7.71 -13.65
N THR A 63 -11.88 8.87 -13.27
CA THR A 63 -11.26 10.17 -13.53
C THR A 63 -10.02 10.43 -12.68
N TRP A 64 -9.82 9.64 -11.60
CA TRP A 64 -8.69 9.80 -10.68
C TRP A 64 -7.61 8.76 -10.88
N SER A 65 -7.97 7.62 -11.45
CA SER A 65 -7.06 6.48 -11.59
C SER A 65 -7.38 5.68 -12.84
N ASP A 66 -6.35 5.30 -13.58
CA ASP A 66 -6.48 4.48 -14.78
C ASP A 66 -6.76 3.01 -14.48
N ASN A 67 -6.42 2.58 -13.27
CA ASN A 67 -6.56 1.18 -12.87
C ASN A 67 -7.25 1.08 -11.52
N PRO A 68 -8.48 0.52 -11.48
CA PRO A 68 -9.23 0.42 -10.22
C PRO A 68 -8.57 -0.52 -9.19
N ASP A 69 -7.63 -1.36 -9.62
CA ASP A 69 -6.97 -2.33 -8.74
C ASP A 69 -5.70 -1.79 -8.12
N VAL A 70 -5.30 -0.56 -8.45
CA VAL A 70 -4.02 0.01 -8.03
C VAL A 70 -4.21 1.37 -7.37
N VAL A 71 -3.54 1.55 -6.22
CA VAL A 71 -3.41 2.85 -5.55
C VAL A 71 -1.94 3.08 -5.26
N GLN A 72 -1.45 4.26 -5.58
CA GLN A 72 -0.11 4.69 -5.19
C GLN A 72 -0.21 5.76 -4.11
N TRP A 73 0.62 5.67 -3.10
CA TRP A 73 0.61 6.60 -1.98
C TRP A 73 2.01 6.83 -1.44
N GLU A 74 2.16 7.91 -0.68
CA GLU A 74 3.42 8.28 -0.08
C GLU A 74 3.31 8.23 1.44
N CYS A 75 4.42 7.87 2.12
CA CYS A 75 4.46 7.91 3.57
C CYS A 75 4.43 9.35 4.08
N PRO A 76 4.08 9.56 5.37
CA PRO A 76 3.98 10.91 5.92
C PRO A 76 5.32 11.62 6.15
N ASP A 77 6.44 10.92 6.06
CA ASP A 77 7.76 11.53 6.20
C ASP A 77 8.10 12.32 4.94
N ARG A 78 8.16 13.63 5.07
CA ARG A 78 8.40 14.53 3.93
C ARG A 78 9.86 14.61 3.51
N THR A 79 10.77 14.24 4.41
CA THR A 79 12.21 14.28 4.17
C THR A 79 12.71 12.98 3.56
N ASN A 80 12.19 11.86 4.05
CA ASN A 80 12.58 10.51 3.61
C ASN A 80 11.36 9.78 3.07
N THR A 81 10.74 10.35 2.04
CA THR A 81 9.47 9.89 1.53
C THR A 81 9.61 8.55 0.80
N VAL A 82 8.75 7.61 1.15
CA VAL A 82 8.64 6.30 0.51
C VAL A 82 7.34 6.25 -0.27
N LYS A 83 7.40 5.82 -1.52
CA LYS A 83 6.20 5.56 -2.33
C LYS A 83 5.92 4.08 -2.39
N ILE A 84 4.66 3.72 -2.20
CA ILE A 84 4.18 2.35 -2.30
C ILE A 84 3.11 2.25 -3.39
N GLU A 85 3.10 1.13 -4.10
CA GLU A 85 1.99 0.74 -4.96
C GLU A 85 1.22 -0.36 -4.25
N LEU A 86 -0.07 -0.13 -4.00
CA LEU A 86 -0.98 -1.15 -3.49
C LEU A 86 -1.72 -1.75 -4.70
N ARG A 87 -1.62 -3.05 -4.88
CA ARG A 87 -2.27 -3.73 -6.00
C ARG A 87 -3.18 -4.84 -5.48
N ARG A 88 -4.44 -4.76 -5.88
CA ARG A 88 -5.43 -5.79 -5.60
C ARG A 88 -5.22 -6.96 -6.55
N ILE A 89 -5.11 -8.16 -5.98
CA ILE A 89 -4.93 -9.37 -6.76
C ILE A 89 -6.31 -9.97 -7.06
N ARG A 90 -6.63 -10.06 -8.33
CA ARG A 90 -7.85 -10.73 -8.80
C ARG A 90 -7.48 -12.14 -9.23
N GLU A 91 -7.93 -13.10 -8.46
CA GLU A 91 -7.69 -14.51 -8.72
C GLU A 91 -8.94 -15.19 -9.28
#